data_a5ee80a6e84eecf5465a3fe906019e11
#
_entry.id   a5ee80a6e84eecf5465a3fe906019e11
#
_cell.length_a   1.000
_cell.length_b   1.000
_cell.length_c   1.000
_cell.angle_alpha   90.00
_cell.angle_beta   90.00
_cell.angle_gamma   90.00
#
_symmetry.space_group_name_H-M   'P 1'
#
loop_
_entity.id
_entity.type
_entity.pdbx_description
1 polymer ?
#
loop_
_entity_poly.entity_id
_entity_poly.type
_entity_poly.pdbx_seq_one_letter_code
_entity_poly.pdbx_strand_id
1 'polypeptide(L)'
;VDYRGDQITLSTSFSRDLKIDTALIKDIQGSADDREVSTLLLKDGRRVETAPMMVTSGIIALSDGEIIKLADVDKLNPEPWEMGRGYAWEGLASAAFTFARGNTDSDQLDIAVNTQFDSTRDRITLRARVEQDTAIVSVQTEPSRDEAEVLRSREPSADNWQLVTKYDYYLEDLTNQYLGVNASIEADRFADIRSRSYLGPYYGRKLFDRAWGKLDGELGFVWVDTDFFNAQDTEYLGANWNVTGESEILG
;
A
#
# COMPACT_ATOMS: atom_id res chain seq x y z
N VAL A 1 -1.71 -16.70 17.28
CA VAL A 1 -2.46 -17.61 16.40
C VAL A 1 -3.41 -16.76 15.58
N ASP A 2 -3.29 -16.80 14.29
CA ASP A 2 -4.21 -16.16 13.35
C ASP A 2 -4.98 -17.25 12.58
N TYR A 3 -6.28 -17.08 12.42
CA TYR A 3 -7.14 -17.98 11.67
C TYR A 3 -7.77 -17.22 10.50
N ARG A 4 -7.53 -17.68 9.28
CA ARG A 4 -8.12 -17.10 8.07
C ARG A 4 -8.66 -18.21 7.16
N GLY A 5 -9.97 -18.33 7.10
CA GLY A 5 -10.66 -19.28 6.22
C GLY A 5 -10.36 -20.74 6.58
N ASP A 6 -9.48 -21.36 5.85
CA ASP A 6 -9.12 -22.79 5.95
C ASP A 6 -7.71 -23.00 6.54
N GLN A 7 -7.01 -21.95 6.97
CA GLN A 7 -5.67 -22.05 7.50
C GLN A 7 -5.52 -21.38 8.86
N ILE A 8 -4.78 -22.01 9.75
CA ILE A 8 -4.29 -21.41 11.00
C ILE A 8 -2.83 -21.07 10.83
N THR A 9 -2.48 -19.83 11.13
CA THR A 9 -1.10 -19.37 11.18
C THR A 9 -0.65 -19.34 12.64
N LEU A 10 0.39 -20.09 12.96
CA LEU A 10 1.06 -20.10 14.26
C LEU A 10 2.35 -19.32 14.17
N SER A 11 2.42 -18.17 14.85
CA SER A 11 3.67 -17.42 15.03
C SER A 11 4.39 -17.95 16.27
N THR A 12 5.61 -18.40 16.12
CA THR A 12 6.44 -18.91 17.23
C THR A 12 7.73 -18.10 17.35
N SER A 13 8.29 -18.04 18.57
CA SER A 13 9.54 -17.31 18.82
C SER A 13 10.77 -17.92 18.13
N PHE A 14 10.68 -19.12 17.59
CA PHE A 14 11.78 -19.90 17.03
C PHE A 14 11.57 -20.33 15.58
N SER A 15 10.42 -20.05 14.99
CA SER A 15 10.11 -20.34 13.58
C SER A 15 9.31 -19.21 12.97
N ARG A 16 9.45 -19.03 11.63
CA ARG A 16 8.52 -18.21 10.87
C ARG A 16 7.12 -18.80 10.93
N ASP A 17 6.13 -18.01 10.59
CA ASP A 17 4.72 -18.39 10.61
C ASP A 17 4.48 -19.76 9.97
N LEU A 18 3.95 -20.68 10.79
CA LEU A 18 3.60 -22.02 10.35
C LEU A 18 2.12 -21.99 9.93
N LYS A 19 1.85 -22.20 8.65
CA LYS A 19 0.49 -22.31 8.11
C LYS A 19 0.02 -23.76 8.17
N ILE A 20 -1.07 -24.00 8.85
CA ILE A 20 -1.65 -25.34 9.03
C ILE A 20 -3.07 -25.34 8.44
N ASP A 21 -3.36 -26.25 7.53
CA ASP A 21 -4.71 -26.47 7.02
C ASP A 21 -5.64 -26.93 8.15
N THR A 22 -6.78 -26.27 8.30
CA THR A 22 -7.76 -26.57 9.35
C THR A 22 -8.33 -27.99 9.25
N ALA A 23 -8.38 -28.56 8.04
CA ALA A 23 -8.78 -29.95 7.82
C ALA A 23 -7.84 -30.96 8.48
N LEU A 24 -6.58 -30.58 8.76
CA LEU A 24 -5.59 -31.41 9.44
C LEU A 24 -5.61 -31.26 10.96
N ILE A 25 -6.37 -30.31 11.49
CA ILE A 25 -6.42 -29.98 12.92
C ILE A 25 -7.56 -30.74 13.54
N LYS A 26 -7.19 -31.57 14.49
CA LYS A 26 -8.17 -32.39 15.22
C LYS A 26 -8.70 -31.71 16.47
N ASP A 27 -7.80 -31.12 17.22
CA ASP A 27 -8.13 -30.46 18.49
C ASP A 27 -7.23 -29.20 18.65
N ILE A 28 -7.79 -28.13 19.19
CA ILE A 28 -7.06 -26.93 19.64
C ILE A 28 -7.42 -26.74 21.12
N GLN A 29 -6.42 -26.67 21.97
CA GLN A 29 -6.59 -26.30 23.37
C GLN A 29 -5.84 -25.00 23.64
N GLY A 30 -6.56 -23.96 24.07
CA GLY A 30 -5.98 -22.78 24.67
C GLY A 30 -5.35 -23.10 26.03
N SER A 31 -4.34 -22.33 26.43
CA SER A 31 -3.77 -22.44 27.77
C SER A 31 -4.82 -22.05 28.81
N ALA A 32 -4.93 -22.86 29.87
CA ALA A 32 -5.88 -22.58 30.98
C ALA A 32 -5.53 -21.29 31.75
N ASP A 33 -4.34 -20.72 31.54
CA ASP A 33 -3.89 -19.46 32.14
C ASP A 33 -4.31 -18.21 31.35
N ASP A 34 -4.70 -18.36 30.09
CA ASP A 34 -5.19 -17.26 29.26
C ASP A 34 -6.68 -17.00 29.54
N ARG A 35 -6.95 -16.10 30.48
CA ARG A 35 -8.29 -15.54 30.73
C ARG A 35 -8.74 -14.54 29.65
N GLU A 36 -8.05 -14.48 28.54
CA GLU A 36 -8.42 -13.60 27.44
C GLU A 36 -9.64 -14.16 26.71
N VAL A 37 -10.66 -13.33 26.64
CA VAL A 37 -11.84 -13.57 25.83
C VAL A 37 -11.43 -13.53 24.37
N SER A 38 -11.65 -14.63 23.66
CA SER A 38 -11.43 -14.66 22.21
C SER A 38 -12.69 -14.23 21.48
N THR A 39 -12.51 -13.40 20.47
CA THR A 39 -13.59 -12.98 19.58
C THR A 39 -13.56 -13.81 18.30
N LEU A 40 -14.67 -14.43 17.95
CA LEU A 40 -14.86 -15.14 16.69
C LEU A 40 -15.67 -14.25 15.76
N LEU A 41 -15.19 -14.06 14.55
CA LEU A 41 -15.99 -13.52 13.44
C LEU A 41 -16.41 -14.72 12.58
N LEU A 42 -17.72 -14.90 12.41
CA LEU A 42 -18.29 -15.97 11.61
C LEU A 42 -18.47 -15.51 10.15
N LYS A 43 -18.53 -16.46 9.23
CA LYS A 43 -18.75 -16.21 7.80
C LYS A 43 -20.09 -15.54 7.48
N ASP A 44 -21.05 -15.62 8.40
CA ASP A 44 -22.35 -14.91 8.32
C ASP A 44 -22.30 -13.47 8.88
N GLY A 45 -21.11 -13.02 9.32
CA GLY A 45 -20.89 -11.68 9.90
C GLY A 45 -21.21 -11.59 11.39
N ARG A 46 -21.71 -12.66 12.05
CA ARG A 46 -21.92 -12.67 13.50
C ARG A 46 -20.59 -12.65 14.25
N ARG A 47 -20.61 -11.98 15.38
CA ARG A 47 -19.49 -11.93 16.33
C ARG A 47 -19.87 -12.70 17.57
N VAL A 48 -18.96 -13.54 18.02
CA VAL A 48 -19.14 -14.36 19.21
C VAL A 48 -17.91 -14.24 20.10
N GLU A 49 -18.13 -13.93 21.36
CA GLU A 49 -17.08 -13.91 22.37
C GLU A 49 -17.07 -15.21 23.15
N THR A 50 -15.92 -15.83 23.28
CA THR A 50 -15.74 -17.08 24.01
C THR A 50 -14.49 -17.05 24.88
N ALA A 51 -14.54 -17.68 26.04
CA ALA A 51 -13.40 -17.84 26.92
C ALA A 51 -13.50 -19.15 27.69
N PRO A 52 -12.41 -19.92 27.81
CA PRO A 52 -11.32 -20.09 26.85
C PRO A 52 -11.81 -20.90 25.63
N MET A 53 -11.16 -20.70 24.46
CA MET A 53 -11.54 -21.46 23.28
C MET A 53 -11.05 -22.91 23.36
N MET A 54 -11.97 -23.85 23.31
CA MET A 54 -11.68 -25.26 23.13
C MET A 54 -12.32 -25.74 21.83
N VAL A 55 -11.50 -26.27 20.93
CA VAL A 55 -11.98 -26.91 19.70
C VAL A 55 -11.78 -28.41 19.84
N THR A 56 -12.87 -29.16 19.74
CA THR A 56 -12.82 -30.62 19.76
C THR A 56 -13.50 -31.16 18.52
N SER A 57 -12.77 -31.89 17.69
CA SER A 57 -13.30 -32.47 16.45
C SER A 57 -13.93 -31.44 15.51
N GLY A 58 -13.30 -30.23 15.39
CA GLY A 58 -13.79 -29.15 14.55
C GLY A 58 -15.03 -28.39 15.08
N ILE A 59 -15.34 -28.55 16.38
CA ILE A 59 -16.47 -27.92 17.04
C ILE A 59 -15.97 -27.05 18.20
N ILE A 60 -16.49 -25.83 18.28
CA ILE A 60 -16.29 -24.88 19.38
C ILE A 60 -17.56 -24.90 20.23
N ALA A 61 -17.44 -25.30 21.49
CA ALA A 61 -18.53 -25.21 22.44
C ALA A 61 -18.40 -23.92 23.23
N LEU A 62 -19.44 -23.09 23.21
CA LEU A 62 -19.51 -21.83 23.95
C LEU A 62 -20.03 -22.06 25.37
N SER A 63 -19.76 -21.12 26.26
CA SER A 63 -20.17 -21.18 27.66
C SER A 63 -21.70 -21.13 27.86
N ASP A 64 -22.44 -20.60 26.91
CA ASP A 64 -23.92 -20.54 26.88
C ASP A 64 -24.57 -21.80 26.29
N GLY A 65 -23.78 -22.77 25.83
CA GLY A 65 -24.22 -24.01 25.21
C GLY A 65 -24.40 -23.95 23.69
N GLU A 66 -24.16 -22.80 23.05
CA GLU A 66 -24.12 -22.71 21.58
C GLU A 66 -22.92 -23.50 21.05
N ILE A 67 -23.13 -24.13 19.90
CA ILE A 67 -22.10 -24.93 19.21
C ILE A 67 -21.81 -24.29 17.86
N ILE A 68 -20.55 -23.93 17.65
CA ILE A 68 -20.07 -23.34 16.41
C ILE A 68 -19.12 -24.32 15.72
N LYS A 69 -19.29 -24.55 14.42
CA LYS A 69 -18.34 -25.33 13.65
C LYS A 69 -17.15 -24.45 13.30
N LEU A 70 -15.95 -24.97 13.43
CA LEU A 70 -14.73 -24.26 13.03
C LEU A 70 -14.77 -23.82 11.55
N ALA A 71 -15.43 -24.60 10.70
CA ALA A 71 -15.65 -24.28 9.29
C ALA A 71 -16.52 -23.02 9.05
N ASP A 72 -17.34 -22.62 10.03
CA ASP A 72 -18.19 -21.43 9.95
C ASP A 72 -17.47 -20.18 10.51
N VAL A 73 -16.30 -20.35 11.11
CA VAL A 73 -15.45 -19.24 11.56
C VAL A 73 -14.72 -18.67 10.37
N ASP A 74 -14.75 -17.35 10.24
CA ASP A 74 -13.95 -16.59 9.25
C ASP A 74 -12.62 -16.15 9.86
N LYS A 75 -12.67 -15.57 11.06
CA LYS A 75 -11.49 -15.06 11.76
C LYS A 75 -11.57 -15.29 13.27
N LEU A 76 -10.40 -15.49 13.86
CA LEU A 76 -10.18 -15.53 15.31
C LEU A 76 -9.47 -14.25 15.72
N ASN A 77 -10.01 -13.59 16.76
CA ASN A 77 -9.50 -12.32 17.26
C ASN A 77 -9.26 -11.28 16.15
N PRO A 78 -10.30 -10.99 15.33
CA PRO A 78 -10.18 -10.05 14.23
C PRO A 78 -9.76 -8.67 14.77
N GLU A 79 -8.92 -8.00 14.02
CA GLU A 79 -8.53 -6.62 14.33
C GLU A 79 -9.75 -5.67 14.24
N PRO A 80 -9.71 -4.50 14.92
CA PRO A 80 -10.84 -3.58 14.92
C PRO A 80 -11.31 -3.17 13.51
N TRP A 81 -10.40 -3.01 12.56
CA TRP A 81 -10.72 -2.65 11.18
C TRP A 81 -11.44 -3.77 10.42
N GLU A 82 -11.09 -5.03 10.68
CA GLU A 82 -11.77 -6.22 10.14
C GLU A 82 -13.21 -6.35 10.62
N MET A 83 -13.47 -5.72 11.77
CA MET A 83 -14.82 -5.60 12.33
C MET A 83 -15.55 -4.32 11.89
N GLY A 84 -15.03 -3.61 10.89
CA GLY A 84 -15.58 -2.34 10.41
C GLY A 84 -15.35 -1.15 11.35
N ARG A 85 -14.33 -1.20 12.21
CA ARG A 85 -13.97 -0.12 13.15
C ARG A 85 -12.58 0.40 12.85
N GLY A 86 -12.48 1.53 12.15
CA GLY A 86 -11.21 2.14 11.79
C GLY A 86 -10.56 1.50 10.57
N TYR A 87 -9.26 1.66 10.46
CA TYR A 87 -8.45 1.25 9.30
C TYR A 87 -7.24 0.43 9.74
N ALA A 88 -6.89 -0.58 8.96
CA ALA A 88 -5.53 -1.10 8.94
C ALA A 88 -4.63 -0.06 8.28
N TRP A 89 -3.44 0.13 8.81
CA TRP A 89 -2.46 1.03 8.23
C TRP A 89 -1.21 0.27 7.84
N GLU A 90 -0.81 0.45 6.58
CA GLU A 90 0.47 -0.01 6.08
C GLU A 90 1.22 1.17 5.46
N GLY A 91 2.51 1.26 5.67
CA GLY A 91 3.28 2.36 5.11
C GLY A 91 4.77 2.07 5.05
N LEU A 92 5.39 2.68 4.04
CA LEU A 92 6.83 2.71 3.84
C LEU A 92 7.26 4.14 3.56
N ALA A 93 8.28 4.59 4.29
CA ALA A 93 8.97 5.84 4.00
C ALA A 93 10.44 5.54 3.73
N SER A 94 11.01 6.15 2.72
CA SER A 94 12.42 6.06 2.38
C SER A 94 13.00 7.44 2.15
N ALA A 95 14.26 7.61 2.54
CA ALA A 95 15.04 8.79 2.22
C ALA A 95 16.45 8.34 1.82
N ALA A 96 16.91 8.82 0.67
CA ALA A 96 18.25 8.58 0.18
C ALA A 96 18.97 9.90 -0.05
N PHE A 97 20.22 9.94 0.38
CA PHE A 97 21.10 11.08 0.15
C PHE A 97 22.38 10.57 -0.48
N THR A 98 22.71 11.06 -1.66
CA THR A 98 23.88 10.63 -2.41
C THR A 98 24.81 11.82 -2.67
N PHE A 99 26.08 11.65 -2.33
CA PHE A 99 27.11 12.59 -2.68
C PHE A 99 28.10 11.89 -3.62
N ALA A 100 28.20 12.35 -4.83
CA ALA A 100 29.23 11.91 -5.75
C ALA A 100 30.29 13.00 -5.89
N ARG A 101 31.55 12.59 -5.83
CA ARG A 101 32.71 13.48 -6.00
C ARG A 101 33.69 12.83 -6.98
N GLY A 102 34.12 13.60 -7.97
CA GLY A 102 35.03 13.10 -9.01
C GLY A 102 35.11 14.05 -10.20
N ASN A 103 34.99 13.50 -11.40
CA ASN A 103 34.96 14.32 -12.62
C ASN A 103 33.70 15.19 -12.71
N THR A 104 32.61 14.72 -12.12
CA THR A 104 31.38 15.48 -11.95
C THR A 104 30.97 15.31 -10.49
N ASP A 105 30.88 16.42 -9.78
CA ASP A 105 30.35 16.43 -8.43
C ASP A 105 28.85 16.58 -8.48
N SER A 106 28.11 15.75 -7.72
CA SER A 106 26.66 15.86 -7.58
C SER A 106 26.17 15.59 -6.17
N ASP A 107 25.09 16.24 -5.80
CA ASP A 107 24.38 16.05 -4.55
C ASP A 107 22.93 15.69 -4.92
N GLN A 108 22.42 14.55 -4.45
CA GLN A 108 21.09 14.04 -4.78
C GLN A 108 20.32 13.75 -3.49
N LEU A 109 19.05 14.16 -3.45
CA LEU A 109 18.08 13.87 -2.41
C LEU A 109 16.86 13.22 -3.05
N ASP A 110 16.49 12.02 -2.57
CA ASP A 110 15.25 11.34 -2.91
C ASP A 110 14.51 11.00 -1.62
N ILE A 111 13.24 11.42 -1.51
CA ILE A 111 12.35 11.09 -0.41
C ILE A 111 11.08 10.51 -1.00
N ALA A 112 10.68 9.33 -0.55
CA ALA A 112 9.44 8.70 -0.97
C ALA A 112 8.65 8.20 0.24
N VAL A 113 7.34 8.40 0.19
CA VAL A 113 6.37 7.88 1.16
C VAL A 113 5.28 7.16 0.37
N ASN A 114 4.96 5.95 0.79
CA ASN A 114 3.82 5.19 0.29
C ASN A 114 3.06 4.65 1.49
N THR A 115 1.79 4.99 1.61
CA THR A 115 0.96 4.54 2.74
C THR A 115 -0.45 4.21 2.27
N GLN A 116 -1.04 3.23 2.93
CA GLN A 116 -2.36 2.70 2.65
C GLN A 116 -3.13 2.52 3.94
N PHE A 117 -4.40 2.86 3.90
CA PHE A 117 -5.37 2.68 4.97
C PHE A 117 -6.50 1.82 4.40
N ASP A 118 -6.66 0.62 4.94
CA ASP A 118 -7.68 -0.33 4.50
C ASP A 118 -8.77 -0.50 5.56
N SER A 119 -10.00 -0.48 5.12
CA SER A 119 -11.16 -0.88 5.90
C SER A 119 -11.94 -1.99 5.18
N THR A 120 -13.01 -2.50 5.80
CA THR A 120 -13.91 -3.45 5.14
C THR A 120 -14.71 -2.85 3.99
N ARG A 121 -14.79 -1.51 3.90
CA ARG A 121 -15.62 -0.78 2.91
C ARG A 121 -14.81 -0.01 1.89
N ASP A 122 -13.63 0.45 2.29
CA ASP A 122 -12.87 1.38 1.48
C ASP A 122 -11.38 1.27 1.72
N ARG A 123 -10.62 1.86 0.81
CA ARG A 123 -9.17 1.97 0.88
C ARG A 123 -8.74 3.37 0.49
N ILE A 124 -7.83 3.94 1.25
CA ILE A 124 -7.16 5.20 0.95
C ILE A 124 -5.69 4.89 0.70
N THR A 125 -5.17 5.30 -0.44
CA THR A 125 -3.74 5.19 -0.77
C THR A 125 -3.16 6.59 -0.95
N LEU A 126 -2.02 6.85 -0.33
CA LEU A 126 -1.26 8.09 -0.45
C LEU A 126 0.16 7.77 -0.84
N ARG A 127 0.66 8.43 -1.89
CA ARG A 127 2.05 8.36 -2.33
C ARG A 127 2.60 9.76 -2.51
N ALA A 128 3.76 10.02 -1.95
CA ALA A 128 4.47 11.27 -2.12
C ALA A 128 5.92 10.98 -2.49
N ARG A 129 6.47 11.76 -3.42
CA ARG A 129 7.88 11.70 -3.79
C ARG A 129 8.43 13.12 -3.96
N VAL A 130 9.64 13.33 -3.52
CA VAL A 130 10.43 14.53 -3.75
C VAL A 130 11.81 14.10 -4.23
N GLU A 131 12.27 14.66 -5.32
CA GLU A 131 13.58 14.42 -5.89
C GLU A 131 14.26 15.75 -6.20
N GLN A 132 15.45 15.93 -5.65
CA GLN A 132 16.27 17.13 -5.88
C GLN A 132 17.70 16.71 -6.15
N ASP A 133 18.21 17.09 -7.32
CA ASP A 133 19.59 16.84 -7.73
C ASP A 133 20.27 18.15 -8.06
N THR A 134 21.53 18.24 -7.68
CA THR A 134 22.40 19.38 -8.00
C THR A 134 23.71 18.86 -8.56
N ALA A 135 24.04 19.27 -9.77
CA ALA A 135 25.34 19.02 -10.36
C ALA A 135 26.27 20.22 -10.11
N ILE A 136 27.53 19.94 -9.81
CA ILE A 136 28.55 20.96 -9.66
C ILE A 136 29.39 20.93 -10.92
N VAL A 137 29.22 21.94 -11.77
CA VAL A 137 29.95 22.08 -13.01
C VAL A 137 31.18 22.96 -12.79
N SER A 138 32.33 22.43 -13.15
CA SER A 138 33.58 23.19 -13.14
C SER A 138 33.84 23.78 -14.55
N VAL A 139 33.70 25.08 -14.73
CA VAL A 139 34.02 25.76 -15.97
C VAL A 139 35.44 26.31 -15.88
N GLN A 140 36.34 25.80 -16.73
CA GLN A 140 37.63 26.41 -16.93
C GLN A 140 37.48 27.60 -17.88
N THR A 141 37.67 28.77 -17.36
CA THR A 141 37.74 29.97 -18.23
C THR A 141 39.12 29.99 -18.90
N GLU A 142 39.15 30.29 -20.22
CA GLU A 142 40.38 30.41 -20.98
C GLU A 142 41.37 31.34 -20.28
N PRO A 143 42.65 30.93 -20.13
CA PRO A 143 43.60 31.69 -19.34
C PRO A 143 43.99 33.01 -20.04
N SER A 144 43.54 34.10 -19.50
CA SER A 144 44.22 35.37 -19.70
C SER A 144 45.43 35.43 -18.78
N ARG A 145 46.54 35.09 -19.31
CA ARG A 145 47.98 35.22 -18.96
C ARG A 145 48.48 34.98 -17.54
N ASP A 146 47.72 34.97 -16.47
CA ASP A 146 48.32 34.81 -15.15
C ASP A 146 47.62 33.90 -14.11
N GLU A 147 46.34 33.54 -14.25
CA GLU A 147 45.70 32.57 -13.34
C GLU A 147 44.50 31.89 -14.00
N ALA A 148 44.50 30.53 -14.05
CA ALA A 148 43.33 29.76 -14.40
C ALA A 148 42.36 29.73 -13.22
N GLU A 149 41.35 30.58 -13.24
CA GLU A 149 40.29 30.56 -12.23
C GLU A 149 39.27 29.48 -12.59
N VAL A 150 39.18 28.43 -11.75
CA VAL A 150 38.18 27.39 -11.86
C VAL A 150 36.91 27.87 -11.16
N LEU A 151 35.96 28.40 -11.94
CA LEU A 151 34.65 28.74 -11.42
C LEU A 151 33.82 27.46 -11.23
N ARG A 152 33.45 27.15 -9.99
CA ARG A 152 32.53 26.08 -9.66
C ARG A 152 31.12 26.65 -9.55
N SER A 153 30.24 26.26 -10.44
CA SER A 153 28.82 26.60 -10.40
C SER A 153 28.01 25.40 -9.92
N ARG A 154 27.07 25.65 -9.02
CA ARG A 154 26.04 24.65 -8.63
C ARG A 154 24.83 24.87 -9.52
N GLU A 155 24.49 23.85 -10.30
CA GLU A 155 23.33 23.88 -11.16
C GLU A 155 22.37 22.76 -10.77
N PRO A 156 21.10 23.08 -10.46
CA PRO A 156 20.10 22.04 -10.24
C PRO A 156 19.97 21.19 -11.50
N SER A 157 19.89 19.88 -11.36
CA SER A 157 19.71 18.92 -12.46
C SER A 157 18.41 18.13 -12.36
N ALA A 158 17.81 18.06 -11.17
CA ALA A 158 16.44 17.63 -10.96
C ALA A 158 15.81 18.46 -9.83
N ASP A 159 14.53 18.80 -9.97
CA ASP A 159 13.72 19.48 -8.97
C ASP A 159 12.26 19.14 -9.27
N ASN A 160 11.82 18.02 -8.72
CA ASN A 160 10.46 17.54 -8.93
C ASN A 160 9.84 17.01 -7.64
N TRP A 161 8.53 17.08 -7.56
CA TRP A 161 7.75 16.44 -6.51
C TRP A 161 6.40 15.99 -7.04
N GLN A 162 5.85 14.97 -6.41
CA GLN A 162 4.55 14.41 -6.75
C GLN A 162 3.81 13.97 -5.50
N LEU A 163 2.51 14.22 -5.47
CA LEU A 163 1.58 13.68 -4.49
C LEU A 163 0.43 12.99 -5.24
N VAL A 164 0.18 11.73 -4.91
CA VAL A 164 -0.91 10.92 -5.48
C VAL A 164 -1.79 10.42 -4.35
N THR A 165 -3.09 10.60 -4.50
CA THR A 165 -4.09 10.08 -3.56
C THR A 165 -5.13 9.28 -4.34
N LYS A 166 -5.46 8.09 -3.85
CA LYS A 166 -6.54 7.25 -4.36
C LYS A 166 -7.50 6.93 -3.23
N TYR A 167 -8.79 6.96 -3.54
CA TYR A 167 -9.86 6.47 -2.68
C TYR A 167 -10.67 5.42 -3.43
N ASP A 168 -10.76 4.22 -2.89
CA ASP A 168 -11.51 3.09 -3.43
C ASP A 168 -12.67 2.75 -2.49
N TYR A 169 -13.89 2.69 -3.01
CA TYR A 169 -15.07 2.24 -2.29
C TYR A 169 -15.52 0.88 -2.82
N TYR A 170 -15.52 -0.13 -1.97
CA TYR A 170 -15.90 -1.50 -2.31
C TYR A 170 -17.41 -1.64 -2.40
N LEU A 171 -17.90 -2.26 -3.47
CA LEU A 171 -19.33 -2.50 -3.66
C LEU A 171 -19.76 -3.74 -2.89
N GLU A 172 -20.60 -3.58 -1.88
CA GLU A 172 -20.99 -4.64 -0.92
C GLU A 172 -21.54 -5.90 -1.59
N ASP A 173 -22.35 -5.73 -2.64
CA ASP A 173 -22.97 -6.84 -3.38
C ASP A 173 -22.06 -7.47 -4.44
N LEU A 174 -20.91 -6.87 -4.70
CA LEU A 174 -20.00 -7.23 -5.77
C LEU A 174 -18.55 -7.32 -5.23
N THR A 175 -18.28 -8.38 -4.48
CA THR A 175 -17.06 -8.59 -3.68
C THR A 175 -15.73 -8.34 -4.42
N ASN A 176 -15.76 -8.28 -5.76
CA ASN A 176 -14.58 -8.08 -6.60
C ASN A 176 -14.58 -6.74 -7.34
N GLN A 177 -15.47 -5.82 -6.99
CA GLN A 177 -15.63 -4.55 -7.72
C GLN A 177 -15.59 -3.36 -6.78
N TYR A 178 -15.05 -2.25 -7.27
CA TYR A 178 -14.97 -1.02 -6.53
C TYR A 178 -15.08 0.19 -7.45
N LEU A 179 -15.54 1.30 -6.89
CA LEU A 179 -15.51 2.60 -7.52
C LEU A 179 -14.46 3.43 -6.82
N GLY A 180 -13.70 4.19 -7.58
CA GLY A 180 -12.67 5.01 -7.01
C GLY A 180 -12.56 6.39 -7.62
N VAL A 181 -11.82 7.23 -6.93
CA VAL A 181 -11.36 8.53 -7.39
C VAL A 181 -9.86 8.59 -7.17
N ASN A 182 -9.13 9.00 -8.18
CA ASN A 182 -7.74 9.37 -8.03
C ASN A 182 -7.56 10.89 -8.18
N ALA A 183 -6.64 11.42 -7.40
CA ALA A 183 -6.18 12.79 -7.52
C ALA A 183 -4.66 12.79 -7.41
N SER A 184 -4.00 13.57 -8.26
CA SER A 184 -2.58 13.81 -8.09
C SER A 184 -2.22 15.24 -8.46
N ILE A 185 -1.15 15.71 -7.86
CA ILE A 185 -0.52 16.98 -8.19
C ILE A 185 0.98 16.76 -8.24
N GLU A 186 1.60 17.32 -9.25
CA GLU A 186 3.05 17.25 -9.45
C GLU A 186 3.61 18.57 -9.96
N ALA A 187 4.88 18.79 -9.71
CA ALA A 187 5.66 19.82 -10.34
C ALA A 187 7.01 19.26 -10.77
N ASP A 188 7.49 19.69 -11.92
CA ASP A 188 8.80 19.31 -12.44
C ASP A 188 9.39 20.50 -13.21
N ARG A 189 10.35 21.16 -12.58
CA ARG A 189 10.96 22.35 -13.14
C ARG A 189 11.71 22.07 -14.43
N PHE A 190 12.27 20.87 -14.59
CA PHE A 190 13.06 20.50 -15.78
C PHE A 190 12.19 20.04 -16.93
N ALA A 191 10.99 19.57 -16.65
CA ALA A 191 9.96 19.32 -17.64
C ALA A 191 9.11 20.56 -18.00
N ASP A 192 9.51 21.75 -17.52
CA ASP A 192 8.78 23.03 -17.69
C ASP A 192 7.40 23.02 -17.00
N ILE A 193 7.14 22.08 -16.11
CA ILE A 193 5.86 21.93 -15.43
C ILE A 193 5.88 22.68 -14.09
N ARG A 194 5.11 23.78 -13.99
CA ARG A 194 4.92 24.52 -12.76
C ARG A 194 4.00 23.76 -11.80
N SER A 195 2.89 23.28 -12.33
CA SER A 195 2.01 22.35 -11.66
C SER A 195 1.21 21.55 -12.68
N ARG A 196 1.00 20.27 -12.39
CA ARG A 196 0.08 19.43 -13.15
C ARG A 196 -0.84 18.69 -12.18
N SER A 197 -2.12 18.84 -12.40
CA SER A 197 -3.16 18.22 -11.58
C SER A 197 -3.92 17.18 -12.38
N TYR A 198 -4.19 16.05 -11.75
CA TYR A 198 -5.03 14.99 -12.28
C TYR A 198 -6.17 14.76 -11.31
N LEU A 199 -7.37 14.62 -11.84
CA LEU A 199 -8.54 14.22 -11.07
C LEU A 199 -9.42 13.32 -11.92
N GLY A 200 -9.80 12.16 -11.41
CA GLY A 200 -10.63 11.27 -12.19
C GLY A 200 -11.29 10.13 -11.43
N PRO A 201 -12.56 9.87 -11.71
CA PRO A 201 -13.24 8.67 -11.26
C PRO A 201 -12.81 7.48 -12.11
N TYR A 202 -12.83 6.30 -11.50
CA TYR A 202 -12.61 5.04 -12.17
C TYR A 202 -13.43 3.91 -11.55
N TYR A 203 -13.62 2.87 -12.34
CA TYR A 203 -14.16 1.59 -11.93
C TYR A 203 -13.02 0.58 -11.90
N GLY A 204 -12.93 -0.18 -10.83
CA GLY A 204 -11.94 -1.22 -10.64
C GLY A 204 -12.57 -2.58 -10.39
N ARG A 205 -11.87 -3.62 -10.82
CA ARG A 205 -12.27 -5.01 -10.60
C ARG A 205 -11.08 -5.87 -10.28
N LYS A 206 -11.18 -6.67 -9.21
CA LYS A 206 -10.27 -7.79 -8.95
C LYS A 206 -10.57 -8.90 -9.96
N LEU A 207 -9.69 -9.10 -10.92
CA LEU A 207 -9.85 -10.07 -12.00
C LEU A 207 -9.61 -11.50 -11.49
N PHE A 208 -8.61 -11.67 -10.63
CA PHE A 208 -8.44 -12.84 -9.80
C PHE A 208 -7.64 -12.49 -8.52
N ASP A 209 -7.92 -13.26 -7.46
CA ASP A 209 -7.20 -13.23 -6.18
C ASP A 209 -7.02 -14.67 -5.72
N ARG A 210 -5.80 -15.18 -5.85
CA ARG A 210 -5.45 -16.57 -5.54
C ARG A 210 -4.13 -16.63 -4.79
N ALA A 211 -3.85 -17.74 -4.12
CA ALA A 211 -2.63 -17.93 -3.33
C ALA A 211 -1.33 -17.72 -4.15
N TRP A 212 -1.35 -17.94 -5.46
CA TRP A 212 -0.18 -17.77 -6.33
C TRP A 212 -0.09 -16.41 -7.03
N GLY A 213 -1.15 -15.59 -6.94
CA GLY A 213 -1.13 -14.25 -7.53
C GLY A 213 -2.46 -13.54 -7.51
N LYS A 214 -2.38 -12.23 -7.66
CA LYS A 214 -3.51 -11.30 -7.73
C LYS A 214 -3.42 -10.49 -9.00
N LEU A 215 -4.54 -10.11 -9.56
CA LEU A 215 -4.63 -9.22 -10.70
C LEU A 215 -5.85 -8.32 -10.59
N ASP A 216 -5.60 -7.03 -10.62
CA ASP A 216 -6.61 -5.97 -10.59
C ASP A 216 -6.58 -5.19 -11.89
N GLY A 217 -7.77 -4.82 -12.40
CA GLY A 217 -7.92 -3.96 -13.57
C GLY A 217 -8.76 -2.73 -13.21
N GLU A 218 -8.34 -1.57 -13.69
CA GLU A 218 -9.02 -0.29 -13.50
C GLU A 218 -9.24 0.40 -14.84
N LEU A 219 -10.38 1.06 -15.01
CA LEU A 219 -10.71 1.86 -16.18
C LEU A 219 -11.46 3.12 -15.73
N GLY A 220 -11.06 4.26 -16.23
CA GLY A 220 -11.65 5.53 -15.83
C GLY A 220 -11.43 6.65 -16.81
N PHE A 221 -11.89 7.82 -16.38
CA PHE A 221 -11.62 9.08 -17.03
C PHE A 221 -10.73 9.92 -16.13
N VAL A 222 -9.97 10.81 -16.74
CA VAL A 222 -9.11 11.73 -16.00
C VAL A 222 -9.19 13.11 -16.64
N TRP A 223 -9.42 14.10 -15.81
CA TRP A 223 -9.22 15.49 -16.15
C TRP A 223 -7.79 15.87 -15.77
N VAL A 224 -7.09 16.51 -16.71
CA VAL A 224 -5.71 16.93 -16.55
C VAL A 224 -5.63 18.42 -16.80
N ASP A 225 -5.03 19.13 -15.86
CA ASP A 225 -4.72 20.55 -15.96
C ASP A 225 -3.24 20.75 -15.72
N THR A 226 -2.57 21.45 -16.65
CA THR A 226 -1.12 21.67 -16.61
C THR A 226 -0.80 23.14 -16.84
N ASP A 227 -0.17 23.73 -15.82
CA ASP A 227 0.47 25.04 -15.90
C ASP A 227 1.96 24.86 -16.21
N PHE A 228 2.45 25.57 -17.19
CA PHE A 228 3.86 25.57 -17.55
C PHE A 228 4.57 26.85 -17.09
N PHE A 229 5.88 26.79 -16.95
CA PHE A 229 6.68 27.99 -16.69
C PHE A 229 6.80 28.90 -17.93
N ASN A 230 7.00 28.30 -19.11
CA ASN A 230 7.30 29.00 -20.33
C ASN A 230 6.36 28.64 -21.50
N ALA A 231 5.75 27.43 -21.48
CA ALA A 231 4.81 27.00 -22.51
C ALA A 231 3.38 27.47 -22.21
N GLN A 232 2.47 27.27 -23.15
CA GLN A 232 1.05 27.55 -22.98
C GLN A 232 0.43 26.45 -22.10
N ASP A 233 -0.36 26.87 -21.11
CA ASP A 233 -1.10 25.97 -20.25
C ASP A 233 -2.08 25.10 -21.03
N THR A 234 -2.29 23.87 -20.57
CA THR A 234 -3.13 22.90 -21.24
C THR A 234 -4.11 22.23 -20.29
N GLU A 235 -5.31 22.04 -20.78
CA GLU A 235 -6.38 21.33 -20.08
C GLU A 235 -7.02 20.33 -21.03
N TYR A 236 -7.23 19.08 -20.55
CA TYR A 236 -7.90 18.07 -21.36
C TYR A 236 -8.55 16.96 -20.51
N LEU A 237 -9.51 16.28 -21.13
CA LEU A 237 -10.11 15.06 -20.59
C LEU A 237 -9.52 13.85 -21.33
N GLY A 238 -9.04 12.88 -20.58
CA GLY A 238 -8.51 11.63 -21.10
C GLY A 238 -9.23 10.41 -20.55
N ALA A 239 -8.99 9.26 -21.16
CA ALA A 239 -9.29 7.96 -20.58
C ALA A 239 -8.02 7.35 -20.00
N ASN A 240 -8.13 6.72 -18.84
CA ASN A 240 -7.03 6.02 -18.23
C ASN A 240 -7.40 4.55 -17.94
N TRP A 241 -6.42 3.69 -17.97
CA TRP A 241 -6.55 2.31 -17.54
C TRP A 241 -5.29 1.90 -16.79
N ASN A 242 -5.46 1.00 -15.84
CA ASN A 242 -4.37 0.43 -15.06
C ASN A 242 -4.59 -1.07 -14.86
N VAL A 243 -3.52 -1.83 -14.87
CA VAL A 243 -3.52 -3.24 -14.51
C VAL A 243 -2.38 -3.46 -13.52
N THR A 244 -2.74 -3.93 -12.35
CA THR A 244 -1.77 -4.23 -11.28
C THR A 244 -1.78 -5.72 -11.01
N GLY A 245 -0.61 -6.33 -11.00
CA GLY A 245 -0.44 -7.75 -10.72
C GLY A 245 0.63 -8.01 -9.67
N GLU A 246 0.36 -8.95 -8.79
CA GLU A 246 1.31 -9.51 -7.81
C GLU A 246 1.41 -11.01 -8.01
N SER A 247 2.60 -11.58 -7.85
CA SER A 247 2.81 -13.01 -8.00
C SER A 247 3.90 -13.51 -7.06
N GLU A 248 3.64 -14.64 -6.39
CA GLU A 248 4.59 -15.34 -5.52
C GLU A 248 5.38 -16.45 -6.24
N ILE A 249 5.46 -16.42 -7.57
CA ILE A 249 6.04 -17.51 -8.39
C ILE A 249 7.56 -17.72 -8.15
N LEU A 250 8.22 -16.81 -7.44
CA LEU A 250 9.67 -16.84 -7.22
C LEU A 250 10.05 -16.69 -5.74
N GLY A 251 9.29 -17.31 -4.85
CA GLY A 251 9.62 -17.44 -3.42
C GLY A 251 10.41 -18.71 -3.12
#